data_634e2a0df0ec2466dc3c0d847ffbed1c
#
_entry.id   634e2a0df0ec2466dc3c0d847ffbed1c
#
_cell.length_a   1.000
_cell.length_b   1.000
_cell.length_c   1.000
_cell.angle_alpha   90.00
_cell.angle_beta   90.00
_cell.angle_gamma   90.00
#
_symmetry.space_group_name_H-M   'P 1'
#
loop_
_entity.id
_entity.type
_entity.pdbx_description
1 polymer ?
#
loop_
_entity_poly.entity_id
_entity_poly.type
_entity_poly.pdbx_seq_one_letter_code
_entity_poly.pdbx_strand_id
1 'polypeptide(L)'
;MTLDQFGNNKSQELEKIILNSDLSSLSGEQRVNFYYQVCDQYGLDPFTRPFEFIKMNGKLVLYATKSCASALQELKSISVEIVKQEQFQDVWIVTVRGTRKNDAAPSEIQIAENVGITPIKGLSGDQLSNSIMKAVTKAQRRLILQMCGLG
;
A
#
# COMPACT_ATOMS: atom_id res chain seq x y z
N MET A 1 -7.73 -35.13 5.75
CA MET A 1 -8.07 -34.07 4.81
C MET A 1 -7.56 -34.44 3.43
N THR A 2 -8.45 -34.59 2.49
CA THR A 2 -8.07 -34.90 1.11
C THR A 2 -7.67 -33.64 0.36
N LEU A 3 -6.80 -33.78 -0.67
CA LEU A 3 -6.35 -32.67 -1.53
C LEU A 3 -7.52 -31.87 -2.14
N ASP A 4 -8.66 -32.53 -2.39
CA ASP A 4 -9.87 -31.89 -2.93
C ASP A 4 -10.55 -30.93 -1.96
N GLN A 5 -10.42 -31.14 -0.66
CA GLN A 5 -10.96 -30.24 0.35
C GLN A 5 -10.15 -28.95 0.47
N PHE A 6 -8.82 -29.00 0.27
CA PHE A 6 -7.97 -27.81 0.21
C PHE A 6 -8.27 -26.96 -1.04
N GLY A 7 -8.53 -27.60 -2.17
CA GLY A 7 -8.90 -26.92 -3.42
C GLY A 7 -10.25 -26.21 -3.32
N ASN A 8 -11.24 -26.85 -2.74
CA ASN A 8 -12.59 -26.29 -2.57
C ASN A 8 -12.61 -25.11 -1.59
N ASN A 9 -11.85 -25.17 -0.50
CA ASN A 9 -11.75 -24.05 0.45
C ASN A 9 -11.10 -22.82 -0.18
N LYS A 10 -10.04 -22.99 -0.96
CA LYS A 10 -9.39 -21.88 -1.67
C LYS A 10 -10.32 -21.23 -2.69
N SER A 11 -11.11 -22.01 -3.42
CA SER A 11 -12.07 -21.48 -4.40
C SER A 11 -13.17 -20.68 -3.72
N GLN A 12 -13.69 -21.13 -2.59
CA GLN A 12 -14.71 -20.43 -1.82
C GLN A 12 -14.19 -19.14 -1.19
N GLU A 13 -12.97 -19.15 -0.67
CA GLU A 13 -12.30 -17.96 -0.14
C GLU A 13 -12.09 -16.91 -1.23
N LEU A 14 -11.60 -17.33 -2.40
CA LEU A 14 -11.40 -16.45 -3.55
C LEU A 14 -12.72 -15.86 -4.02
N GLU A 15 -13.78 -16.67 -4.09
CA GLU A 15 -15.12 -16.23 -4.46
C GLU A 15 -15.63 -15.12 -3.51
N LYS A 16 -15.52 -15.33 -2.20
CA LYS A 16 -15.90 -14.32 -1.21
C LYS A 16 -15.14 -13.02 -1.35
N ILE A 17 -13.83 -13.08 -1.60
CA ILE A 17 -12.98 -11.91 -1.78
C ILE A 17 -13.35 -11.16 -3.07
N ILE A 18 -13.54 -11.88 -4.17
CA ILE A 18 -13.84 -11.28 -5.48
C ILE A 18 -15.24 -10.66 -5.50
N LEU A 19 -16.23 -11.36 -4.97
CA LEU A 19 -17.63 -10.91 -5.05
C LEU A 19 -17.96 -9.80 -4.05
N ASN A 20 -17.42 -9.85 -2.86
CA ASN A 20 -17.84 -8.96 -1.78
C ASN A 20 -16.83 -7.85 -1.47
N SER A 21 -15.58 -7.97 -1.88
CA SER A 21 -14.50 -7.04 -1.51
C SER A 21 -14.44 -6.76 0.00
N ASP A 22 -14.95 -7.72 0.81
CA ASP A 22 -15.09 -7.59 2.25
C ASP A 22 -14.54 -8.86 2.92
N LEU A 23 -13.47 -8.71 3.68
CA LEU A 23 -12.78 -9.81 4.35
C LEU A 23 -13.44 -10.21 5.68
N SER A 24 -14.49 -9.52 6.10
CA SER A 24 -15.20 -9.80 7.37
C SER A 24 -15.89 -11.17 7.38
N SER A 25 -16.23 -11.71 6.20
CA SER A 25 -16.82 -13.06 6.05
C SER A 25 -15.80 -14.19 6.26
N LEU A 26 -14.52 -13.90 6.22
CA LEU A 26 -13.46 -14.89 6.47
C LEU A 26 -13.35 -15.21 7.96
N SER A 27 -13.15 -16.50 8.30
CA SER A 27 -12.81 -16.91 9.66
C SER A 27 -11.43 -16.41 10.06
N GLY A 28 -11.08 -16.51 11.34
CA GLY A 28 -9.73 -16.14 11.81
C GLY A 28 -8.63 -16.92 11.10
N GLU A 29 -8.82 -18.23 10.91
CA GLU A 29 -7.88 -19.08 10.18
C GLU A 29 -7.76 -18.68 8.71
N GLN A 30 -8.88 -18.39 8.04
CA GLN A 30 -8.89 -17.92 6.66
C GLN A 30 -8.21 -16.57 6.49
N ARG A 31 -8.37 -15.64 7.45
CA ARG A 31 -7.69 -14.35 7.45
C ARG A 31 -6.17 -14.52 7.57
N VAL A 32 -5.72 -15.40 8.44
CA VAL A 32 -4.28 -15.69 8.59
C VAL A 32 -3.72 -16.27 7.29
N ASN A 33 -4.39 -17.23 6.69
CA ASN A 33 -3.96 -17.82 5.41
C ASN A 33 -3.92 -16.79 4.29
N PHE A 34 -4.93 -15.94 4.19
CA PHE A 34 -4.97 -14.83 3.23
C PHE A 34 -3.80 -13.86 3.43
N TYR A 35 -3.54 -13.49 4.67
CA TYR A 35 -2.43 -12.62 5.03
C TYR A 35 -1.08 -13.18 4.59
N TYR A 36 -0.83 -14.46 4.88
CA TYR A 36 0.40 -15.15 4.46
C TYR A 36 0.54 -15.19 2.95
N GLN A 37 -0.54 -15.48 2.23
CA GLN A 37 -0.51 -15.53 0.76
C GLN A 37 -0.19 -14.17 0.14
N VAL A 38 -0.75 -13.09 0.68
CA VAL A 38 -0.46 -11.73 0.21
C VAL A 38 1.01 -11.38 0.48
N CYS A 39 1.51 -11.64 1.68
CA CYS A 39 2.91 -11.41 2.01
C CYS A 39 3.84 -12.20 1.08
N ASP A 40 3.56 -13.47 0.86
CA ASP A 40 4.34 -14.34 -0.02
C ASP A 40 4.37 -13.82 -1.46
N GLN A 41 3.23 -13.36 -1.97
CA GLN A 41 3.13 -12.80 -3.31
C GLN A 41 4.06 -11.60 -3.53
N TYR A 42 4.26 -10.77 -2.52
CA TYR A 42 5.09 -9.57 -2.60
C TYR A 42 6.49 -9.74 -2.02
N GLY A 43 6.84 -10.93 -1.55
CA GLY A 43 8.14 -11.21 -0.94
C GLY A 43 8.34 -10.55 0.42
N LEU A 44 7.26 -10.32 1.15
CA LEU A 44 7.27 -9.67 2.45
C LEU A 44 7.21 -10.68 3.59
N ASP A 45 7.92 -10.39 4.67
CA ASP A 45 7.88 -11.20 5.89
C ASP A 45 6.62 -10.84 6.70
N PRO A 46 5.69 -11.81 6.92
CA PRO A 46 4.48 -11.55 7.70
C PRO A 46 4.75 -11.13 9.15
N PHE A 47 5.87 -11.52 9.74
CA PHE A 47 6.22 -11.12 11.10
C PHE A 47 6.57 -9.65 11.24
N THR A 48 6.90 -8.96 10.15
CA THR A 48 7.09 -7.50 10.14
C THR A 48 5.78 -6.74 10.10
N ARG A 49 4.67 -7.43 9.97
CA ARG A 49 3.31 -6.88 9.94
C ARG A 49 3.14 -5.80 8.86
N PRO A 50 3.44 -6.15 7.58
CA PRO A 50 3.36 -5.16 6.49
C PRO A 50 1.94 -4.71 6.17
N PHE A 51 0.93 -5.49 6.57
CA PHE A 51 -0.49 -5.19 6.35
C PHE A 51 -1.26 -5.18 7.66
N GLU A 52 -2.37 -4.46 7.67
CA GLU A 52 -3.33 -4.44 8.76
C GLU A 52 -4.74 -4.62 8.24
N PHE A 53 -5.56 -5.38 8.97
CA PHE A 53 -6.99 -5.45 8.71
C PHE A 53 -7.66 -4.22 9.32
N ILE A 54 -8.27 -3.39 8.49
CA ILE A 54 -8.99 -2.20 8.93
C ILE A 54 -10.41 -2.17 8.36
N LYS A 55 -11.32 -1.52 9.07
CA LYS A 55 -12.67 -1.29 8.56
C LYS A 55 -12.71 0.03 7.81
N MET A 56 -13.13 -0.04 6.55
CA MET A 56 -13.35 1.13 5.69
C MET A 56 -14.72 1.00 5.03
N ASN A 57 -15.55 2.02 5.20
CA ASN A 57 -16.90 2.06 4.61
C ASN A 57 -17.75 0.80 4.93
N GLY A 58 -17.65 0.30 6.17
CA GLY A 58 -18.36 -0.88 6.62
C GLY A 58 -17.79 -2.22 6.15
N LYS A 59 -16.68 -2.23 5.43
CA LYS A 59 -16.02 -3.43 4.94
C LYS A 59 -14.67 -3.63 5.63
N LEU A 60 -14.31 -4.88 5.88
CA LEU A 60 -12.97 -5.23 6.36
C LEU A 60 -12.04 -5.37 5.15
N VAL A 61 -10.97 -4.60 5.14
CA VAL A 61 -9.97 -4.60 4.06
C VAL A 61 -8.57 -4.79 4.61
N LEU A 62 -7.68 -5.28 3.76
CA LEU A 62 -6.26 -5.39 4.09
C LEU A 62 -5.56 -4.11 3.62
N TYR A 63 -4.96 -3.40 4.56
CA TYR A 63 -4.33 -2.11 4.33
C TYR A 63 -2.81 -2.20 4.47
N ALA A 64 -2.10 -1.68 3.47
CA ALA A 64 -0.64 -1.66 3.49
C ALA A 64 -0.13 -0.57 4.43
N THR A 65 0.71 -0.94 5.38
CA THR A 65 1.30 -0.03 6.36
C THR A 65 2.47 0.76 5.78
N LYS A 66 2.96 1.74 6.54
CA LYS A 66 4.20 2.46 6.21
C LYS A 66 5.40 1.51 6.11
N SER A 67 5.46 0.50 6.97
CA SER A 67 6.50 -0.55 6.93
C SER A 67 6.45 -1.35 5.65
N CYS A 68 5.26 -1.63 5.12
CA CYS A 68 5.06 -2.28 3.83
C CYS A 68 5.69 -1.48 2.71
N ALA A 69 5.39 -0.19 2.62
CA ALA A 69 5.93 0.69 1.59
C ALA A 69 7.46 0.75 1.66
N SER A 70 8.03 0.90 2.86
CA SER A 70 9.49 0.93 3.05
C SER A 70 10.16 -0.37 2.62
N ALA A 71 9.59 -1.51 2.99
CA ALA A 71 10.10 -2.83 2.60
C ALA A 71 10.04 -3.03 1.08
N LEU A 72 8.96 -2.64 0.43
CA LEU A 72 8.79 -2.73 -1.02
C LEU A 72 9.75 -1.80 -1.77
N GLN A 73 9.97 -0.60 -1.26
CA GLN A 73 10.93 0.33 -1.83
C GLN A 73 12.33 -0.28 -1.89
N GLU A 74 12.75 -0.92 -0.81
CA GLU A 74 14.05 -1.60 -0.73
C GLU A 74 14.10 -2.82 -1.64
N LEU A 75 13.11 -3.73 -1.54
CA LEU A 75 13.06 -4.96 -2.35
C LEU A 75 13.04 -4.70 -3.85
N LYS A 76 12.32 -3.68 -4.29
CA LYS A 76 12.15 -3.34 -5.71
C LYS A 76 13.13 -2.26 -6.19
N SER A 77 14.02 -1.80 -5.32
CA SER A 77 15.01 -0.76 -5.63
C SER A 77 14.37 0.48 -6.27
N ILE A 78 13.29 0.96 -5.66
CA ILE A 78 12.57 2.15 -6.13
C ILE A 78 13.27 3.40 -5.63
N SER A 79 13.73 4.24 -6.54
CA SER A 79 14.24 5.56 -6.21
C SER A 79 13.10 6.56 -6.21
N VAL A 80 12.98 7.37 -5.16
CA VAL A 80 11.91 8.36 -5.02
C VAL A 80 12.54 9.74 -4.81
N GLU A 81 12.06 10.70 -5.60
CA GLU A 81 12.46 12.11 -5.47
C GLU A 81 11.25 13.01 -5.31
N ILE A 82 11.40 14.08 -4.55
CA ILE A 82 10.38 15.13 -4.47
C ILE A 82 10.59 16.08 -5.66
N VAL A 83 9.59 16.14 -6.53
CA VAL A 83 9.64 16.98 -7.74
C VAL A 83 9.17 18.39 -7.44
N LYS A 84 8.12 18.51 -6.62
CA LYS A 84 7.49 19.78 -6.33
C LYS A 84 6.78 19.76 -4.99
N GLN A 85 6.83 20.88 -4.29
CA GLN A 85 5.99 21.14 -3.13
C GLN A 85 5.36 22.52 -3.30
N GLU A 86 4.05 22.61 -3.06
CA GLU A 86 3.32 23.87 -3.21
C GLU A 86 2.13 23.96 -2.28
N GLN A 87 1.76 25.18 -1.94
CA GLN A 87 0.49 25.47 -1.29
C GLN A 87 -0.53 25.82 -2.36
N PHE A 88 -1.70 25.21 -2.25
CA PHE A 88 -2.88 25.59 -3.04
C PHE A 88 -4.06 25.76 -2.08
N GLN A 89 -4.54 27.00 -1.95
CA GLN A 89 -5.58 27.36 -0.97
C GLN A 89 -5.17 26.89 0.44
N ASP A 90 -5.98 26.06 1.09
CA ASP A 90 -5.77 25.58 2.44
C ASP A 90 -5.10 24.21 2.53
N VAL A 91 -4.45 23.77 1.45
CA VAL A 91 -3.78 22.48 1.40
C VAL A 91 -2.32 22.62 0.99
N TRP A 92 -1.51 21.67 1.46
CA TRP A 92 -0.14 21.47 1.02
C TRP A 92 -0.08 20.27 0.08
N ILE A 93 0.53 20.44 -1.07
CA ILE A 93 0.62 19.40 -2.12
C ILE A 93 2.09 19.07 -2.34
N VAL A 94 2.40 17.79 -2.24
CA VAL A 94 3.74 17.24 -2.53
C VAL A 94 3.61 16.32 -3.73
N THR A 95 4.42 16.56 -4.76
CA THR A 95 4.52 15.69 -5.94
C THR A 95 5.85 14.94 -5.88
N VAL A 96 5.79 13.63 -6.02
CA VAL A 96 6.96 12.74 -6.01
C VAL A 96 7.02 11.94 -7.31
N ARG A 97 8.25 11.62 -7.72
CA ARG A 97 8.53 10.75 -8.88
C ARG A 97 9.32 9.55 -8.42
N GLY A 98 8.89 8.38 -8.83
CA GLY A 98 9.58 7.12 -8.59
C GLY A 98 10.16 6.55 -9.87
N THR A 99 11.31 5.91 -9.77
CA THR A 99 11.97 5.21 -10.87
C THR A 99 12.44 3.85 -10.39
N ARG A 100 12.29 2.84 -11.25
CA ARG A 100 12.84 1.51 -11.01
C ARG A 100 13.09 0.81 -12.35
N LYS A 101 13.92 -0.24 -12.33
CA LYS A 101 14.09 -1.12 -13.48
C LYS A 101 12.84 -1.98 -13.64
N ASN A 102 12.43 -2.17 -14.89
CA ASN A 102 11.33 -3.08 -15.22
C ASN A 102 11.78 -4.53 -15.05
N ASP A 103 11.07 -5.32 -14.25
CA ASP A 103 11.42 -6.74 -13.99
C ASP A 103 11.39 -7.59 -15.27
N ALA A 104 10.45 -7.29 -16.18
CA ALA A 104 10.30 -8.02 -17.44
C ALA A 104 11.31 -7.59 -18.53
N ALA A 105 11.83 -6.35 -18.43
CA ALA A 105 12.77 -5.78 -19.39
C ALA A 105 13.77 -4.88 -18.64
N PRO A 106 14.88 -5.43 -18.08
CA PRO A 106 15.80 -4.69 -17.20
C PRO A 106 16.49 -3.48 -17.84
N SER A 107 16.52 -3.41 -19.18
CA SER A 107 17.02 -2.23 -19.90
C SER A 107 16.04 -1.06 -19.92
N GLU A 108 14.79 -1.29 -19.55
CA GLU A 108 13.74 -0.27 -19.48
C GLU A 108 13.56 0.22 -18.06
N ILE A 109 13.34 1.54 -17.93
CA ILE A 109 13.08 2.19 -16.65
C ILE A 109 11.58 2.47 -16.55
N GLN A 110 10.98 2.03 -15.46
CA GLN A 110 9.61 2.37 -15.12
C GLN A 110 9.61 3.68 -14.32
N ILE A 111 8.80 4.64 -14.74
CA ILE A 111 8.66 5.94 -14.10
C ILE A 111 7.20 6.17 -13.74
N ALA A 112 6.94 6.65 -12.54
CA ALA A 112 5.61 7.04 -12.11
C ALA A 112 5.66 8.28 -11.21
N GLU A 113 4.56 9.01 -11.14
CA GLU A 113 4.38 10.15 -10.24
C GLU A 113 3.12 9.97 -9.40
N ASN A 114 3.15 10.51 -8.20
CA ASN A 114 1.97 10.56 -7.33
C ASN A 114 2.05 11.79 -6.43
N VAL A 115 0.94 12.12 -5.79
CA VAL A 115 0.81 13.29 -4.94
C VAL A 115 0.35 12.90 -3.54
N GLY A 116 0.77 13.69 -2.56
CA GLY A 116 0.25 13.68 -1.20
C GLY A 116 -0.29 15.06 -0.86
N ILE A 117 -1.48 15.10 -0.29
CA ILE A 117 -2.19 16.34 0.02
C ILE A 117 -2.62 16.32 1.48
N THR A 118 -2.33 17.38 2.21
CA THR A 118 -2.75 17.54 3.59
C THR A 118 -3.32 18.94 3.83
N PRO A 119 -4.34 19.06 4.72
CA PRO A 119 -4.86 20.37 5.10
C PRO A 119 -3.87 21.13 5.96
N ILE A 120 -3.75 22.45 5.73
CA ILE A 120 -2.85 23.34 6.48
C ILE A 120 -3.56 24.58 7.04
N LYS A 121 -4.88 24.71 6.86
CA LYS A 121 -5.65 25.85 7.34
C LYS A 121 -5.52 26.03 8.85
N GLY A 122 -5.12 27.22 9.26
CA GLY A 122 -4.99 27.57 10.67
C GLY A 122 -3.82 26.91 11.40
N LEU A 123 -2.95 26.20 10.68
CA LEU A 123 -1.79 25.52 11.26
C LEU A 123 -0.56 26.43 11.26
N SER A 124 0.21 26.35 12.35
CA SER A 124 1.48 27.07 12.51
C SER A 124 2.46 26.23 13.32
N GLY A 125 3.74 26.59 13.29
CA GLY A 125 4.77 25.92 14.07
C GLY A 125 4.85 24.43 13.83
N ASP A 126 4.89 23.65 14.89
CA ASP A 126 5.02 22.19 14.85
C ASP A 126 3.85 21.50 14.14
N GLN A 127 2.64 22.01 14.30
CA GLN A 127 1.46 21.47 13.64
C GLN A 127 1.55 21.60 12.12
N LEU A 128 2.04 22.74 11.64
CA LEU A 128 2.26 22.96 10.21
C LEU A 128 3.38 22.06 9.69
N SER A 129 4.49 22.00 10.39
CA SER A 129 5.62 21.11 10.02
C SER A 129 5.20 19.67 9.95
N ASN A 130 4.42 19.19 10.92
CA ASN A 130 3.91 17.82 10.93
C ASN A 130 2.97 17.55 9.76
N SER A 131 2.11 18.51 9.40
CA SER A 131 1.21 18.36 8.25
C SER A 131 1.97 18.27 6.94
N ILE A 132 3.01 19.09 6.76
CA ILE A 132 3.89 19.05 5.59
C ILE A 132 4.61 17.70 5.50
N MET A 133 5.16 17.20 6.61
CA MET A 133 5.82 15.89 6.67
C MET A 133 4.84 14.74 6.34
N LYS A 134 3.61 14.84 6.80
CA LYS A 134 2.55 13.87 6.45
C LYS A 134 2.26 13.86 4.96
N ALA A 135 2.23 15.02 4.31
CA ALA A 135 2.03 15.11 2.86
C ALA A 135 3.15 14.42 2.10
N VAL A 136 4.40 14.62 2.52
CA VAL A 136 5.57 13.95 1.94
C VAL A 136 5.46 12.43 2.09
N THR A 137 5.23 11.95 3.30
CA THR A 137 5.09 10.52 3.59
C THR A 137 3.95 9.88 2.79
N LYS A 138 2.82 10.57 2.71
CA LYS A 138 1.64 10.13 1.96
C LYS A 138 1.93 10.01 0.46
N ALA A 139 2.62 11.01 -0.12
CA ALA A 139 3.02 10.98 -1.52
C ALA A 139 3.95 9.79 -1.82
N GLN A 140 4.99 9.63 -1.02
CA GLN A 140 5.97 8.55 -1.18
C GLN A 140 5.32 7.17 -1.04
N ARG A 141 4.50 6.98 -0.02
CA ARG A 141 3.81 5.72 0.22
C ARG A 141 2.88 5.36 -0.94
N ARG A 142 2.05 6.31 -1.40
CA ARG A 142 1.13 6.10 -2.53
C ARG A 142 1.87 5.74 -3.80
N LEU A 143 2.99 6.40 -4.07
CA LEU A 143 3.83 6.14 -5.23
C LEU A 143 4.40 4.71 -5.19
N ILE A 144 5.01 4.32 -4.08
CA ILE A 144 5.61 2.99 -3.92
C ILE A 144 4.57 1.90 -4.09
N LEU A 145 3.42 2.04 -3.44
CA LEU A 145 2.33 1.07 -3.56
C LEU A 145 1.80 0.98 -4.99
N GLN A 146 1.65 2.11 -5.67
CA GLN A 146 1.25 2.16 -7.08
C GLN A 146 2.24 1.40 -7.97
N MET A 147 3.53 1.63 -7.80
CA MET A 147 4.57 0.98 -8.59
C MET A 147 4.68 -0.53 -8.32
N CYS A 148 4.18 -0.99 -7.18
CA CYS A 148 4.14 -2.41 -6.80
C CYS A 148 2.78 -3.07 -7.04
N GLY A 149 1.82 -2.37 -7.61
CA GLY A 149 0.49 -2.90 -7.88
C GLY A 149 -0.43 -3.00 -6.67
N LEU A 150 -0.14 -2.29 -5.59
CA LEU A 150 -0.92 -2.26 -4.34
C LEU A 150 -1.71 -0.95 -4.15
N GLY A 151 -1.55 -0.01 -5.05
CA GLY A 151 -2.20 1.30 -4.97
C GLY A 151 -3.62 1.35 -5.50
#